data_39fed0b76dc4c9b4e8f5e15bfa226087
#
_entry.id   39fed0b76dc4c9b4e8f5e15bfa226087
#
_cell.length_a   1.000
_cell.length_b   1.000
_cell.length_c   1.000
_cell.angle_alpha   90.00
_cell.angle_beta   90.00
_cell.angle_gamma   90.00
#
_symmetry.space_group_name_H-M   'P 1'
#
loop_
_entity.id
_entity.type
_entity.pdbx_description
1 polymer ?
#
loop_
_entity_poly.entity_id
_entity_poly.type
_entity_poly.pdbx_seq_one_letter_code
_entity_poly.pdbx_strand_id
1 'polypeptide(L)'
;GAVACCGRSAVARGVACSRVPHVTLMRDTGDMKISADFTVMPDDFAKAAAPEYRTDGVPVISFPFYIDEIDPAARYLHWAFTDPDSIPVCGFEWIHWPVANLPIDALMYDFNDSHALQIPPDFSRQLPSMIPETVQGRTSAASKLVGSTNPQVTMRYNGPQPPDKDHDYSLHVWGTAKPLPGLNQGFWLNELFHALRDVDHVTDQGVMFITGKA
;
A
#
# COMPACT_ATOMS: atom_id res chain seq x y z
N GLY A 1 67.64 23.60 -42.78
CA GLY A 1 66.91 24.55 -42.01
C GLY A 1 65.96 23.86 -41.06
N ALA A 2 66.33 23.74 -39.79
CA ALA A 2 65.46 23.19 -38.73
C ALA A 2 64.62 24.34 -38.15
N VAL A 3 63.32 24.14 -38.03
CA VAL A 3 62.45 25.02 -37.27
C VAL A 3 61.88 24.19 -36.07
N ALA A 4 62.27 24.63 -34.87
CA ALA A 4 61.79 24.12 -33.64
C ALA A 4 60.38 24.68 -33.35
N CYS A 5 59.39 23.81 -33.07
CA CYS A 5 58.11 24.22 -32.53
C CYS A 5 58.05 23.90 -31.07
N CYS A 6 57.86 24.95 -30.30
CA CYS A 6 57.72 25.00 -28.86
C CYS A 6 56.38 24.33 -28.39
N GLY A 7 56.45 23.29 -27.58
CA GLY A 7 55.29 22.63 -26.98
C GLY A 7 54.73 23.48 -25.85
N ARG A 8 53.43 23.76 -25.89
CA ARG A 8 52.68 24.29 -24.75
C ARG A 8 51.99 23.11 -24.02
N SER A 9 52.39 22.89 -22.79
CA SER A 9 51.69 22.00 -21.86
C SER A 9 50.31 22.55 -21.54
N ALA A 10 49.28 21.81 -21.93
CA ALA A 10 47.90 22.03 -21.45
C ALA A 10 47.70 21.28 -20.12
N VAL A 11 47.54 22.05 -19.06
CA VAL A 11 47.12 21.53 -17.76
C VAL A 11 45.64 21.11 -17.88
N ALA A 12 45.38 19.81 -17.94
CA ALA A 12 44.05 19.27 -17.85
C ALA A 12 43.54 19.47 -16.41
N ARG A 13 42.58 20.38 -16.22
CA ARG A 13 41.80 20.46 -14.98
C ARG A 13 40.96 19.21 -14.89
N GLY A 14 41.23 18.36 -13.89
CA GLY A 14 40.43 17.21 -13.55
C GLY A 14 39.02 17.65 -13.15
N VAL A 15 38.05 17.30 -13.97
CA VAL A 15 36.64 17.36 -13.59
C VAL A 15 36.45 16.27 -12.54
N ALA A 16 36.23 16.68 -11.30
CA ALA A 16 35.83 15.75 -10.25
C ALA A 16 34.51 15.09 -10.65
N CYS A 17 34.60 13.81 -10.98
CA CYS A 17 33.41 12.97 -11.19
C CYS A 17 32.69 12.89 -9.84
N SER A 18 31.63 13.69 -9.67
CA SER A 18 30.74 13.61 -8.54
C SER A 18 30.14 12.19 -8.55
N ARG A 19 30.48 11.41 -7.53
CA ARG A 19 29.86 10.09 -7.31
C ARG A 19 28.36 10.31 -7.23
N VAL A 20 27.63 9.80 -8.20
CA VAL A 20 26.19 9.59 -8.12
C VAL A 20 25.96 8.77 -6.86
N PRO A 21 25.11 9.21 -5.93
CA PRO A 21 24.82 8.40 -4.76
C PRO A 21 24.33 7.02 -5.24
N HIS A 22 24.99 5.99 -4.78
CA HIS A 22 24.53 4.62 -4.98
C HIS A 22 23.07 4.58 -4.55
N VAL A 23 22.20 4.26 -5.49
CA VAL A 23 20.89 3.72 -5.18
C VAL A 23 21.20 2.48 -4.36
N THR A 24 20.98 2.56 -3.06
CA THR A 24 21.06 1.40 -2.17
C THR A 24 20.03 0.41 -2.70
N LEU A 25 20.52 -0.63 -3.35
CA LEU A 25 19.71 -1.80 -3.68
C LEU A 25 18.97 -2.17 -2.39
N MET A 26 17.64 -2.27 -2.50
CA MET A 26 16.76 -2.75 -1.43
C MET A 26 17.46 -3.93 -0.75
N ARG A 27 17.67 -3.84 0.56
CA ARG A 27 18.09 -4.98 1.35
C ARG A 27 17.08 -6.08 1.05
N ASP A 28 17.56 -7.31 1.01
CA ASP A 28 16.73 -8.51 1.04
C ASP A 28 15.88 -8.43 2.34
N THR A 29 14.78 -7.68 2.24
CA THR A 29 13.77 -7.59 3.31
C THR A 29 13.06 -8.92 3.24
N GLY A 30 12.99 -9.64 4.35
CA GLY A 30 12.26 -10.91 4.42
C GLY A 30 10.88 -10.72 3.77
N ASP A 31 10.45 -11.68 2.97
CA ASP A 31 9.17 -11.58 2.29
C ASP A 31 8.05 -11.96 3.27
N MET A 32 7.40 -10.93 3.83
CA MET A 32 6.15 -11.06 4.56
C MET A 32 5.13 -11.82 3.70
N LYS A 33 4.42 -12.78 4.27
CA LYS A 33 3.47 -13.61 3.55
C LYS A 33 2.03 -13.12 3.79
N ILE A 34 1.37 -12.75 2.72
CA ILE A 34 -0.02 -12.29 2.77
C ILE A 34 -0.91 -13.36 2.17
N SER A 35 -2.00 -13.72 2.85
CA SER A 35 -2.95 -14.75 2.38
C SER A 35 -4.39 -14.44 2.78
N ALA A 36 -5.34 -15.09 2.11
CA ALA A 36 -6.75 -15.10 2.47
C ALA A 36 -7.30 -16.52 2.22
N ASP A 37 -8.45 -16.84 2.80
CA ASP A 37 -9.11 -18.14 2.62
C ASP A 37 -9.75 -18.30 1.22
N PHE A 38 -9.56 -17.33 0.35
CA PHE A 38 -10.13 -17.29 -0.99
C PHE A 38 -9.16 -16.60 -1.96
N THR A 39 -9.25 -16.98 -3.24
CA THR A 39 -8.52 -16.35 -4.35
C THR A 39 -9.41 -15.48 -5.21
N VAL A 40 -10.73 -15.67 -5.11
CA VAL A 40 -11.76 -14.83 -5.72
C VAL A 40 -12.51 -14.13 -4.59
N MET A 41 -12.62 -12.81 -4.67
CA MET A 41 -13.28 -11.99 -3.65
C MET A 41 -14.72 -12.44 -3.43
N PRO A 42 -15.12 -12.82 -2.20
CA PRO A 42 -16.50 -13.16 -1.90
C PRO A 42 -17.46 -11.98 -2.11
N ASP A 43 -18.71 -12.29 -2.42
CA ASP A 43 -19.76 -11.33 -2.74
C ASP A 43 -19.94 -10.24 -1.66
N ASP A 44 -19.88 -10.59 -0.39
CA ASP A 44 -20.06 -9.68 0.75
C ASP A 44 -19.09 -8.49 0.74
N PHE A 45 -17.93 -8.65 0.12
CA PHE A 45 -16.86 -7.66 0.08
C PHE A 45 -16.75 -6.95 -1.28
N ALA A 46 -17.59 -7.29 -2.26
CA ALA A 46 -17.44 -6.90 -3.66
C ALA A 46 -18.76 -6.51 -4.33
N LYS A 47 -18.77 -6.47 -5.65
CA LYS A 47 -19.84 -5.97 -6.51
C LYS A 47 -21.23 -6.60 -6.24
N ALA A 48 -21.28 -7.84 -5.83
CA ALA A 48 -22.54 -8.55 -5.54
C ALA A 48 -23.00 -8.44 -4.07
N ALA A 49 -22.33 -7.60 -3.25
CA ALA A 49 -22.67 -7.42 -1.85
C ALA A 49 -24.12 -7.01 -1.65
N ALA A 50 -24.75 -7.53 -0.58
CA ALA A 50 -26.10 -7.19 -0.20
C ALA A 50 -26.26 -5.69 0.10
N PRO A 51 -27.47 -5.11 -0.05
CA PRO A 51 -27.69 -3.67 0.15
C PRO A 51 -27.22 -3.15 1.51
N GLU A 52 -27.37 -3.93 2.58
CA GLU A 52 -26.93 -3.61 3.94
C GLU A 52 -25.40 -3.52 4.10
N TYR A 53 -24.64 -4.10 3.16
CA TYR A 53 -23.16 -4.04 3.11
C TYR A 53 -22.65 -2.92 2.21
N ARG A 54 -23.54 -2.05 1.74
CA ARG A 54 -23.21 -0.95 0.83
C ARG A 54 -23.52 0.42 1.44
N THR A 55 -22.74 1.38 1.02
CA THR A 55 -23.00 2.81 1.26
C THR A 55 -22.86 3.54 -0.08
N ASP A 56 -23.87 4.31 -0.47
CA ASP A 56 -23.93 5.01 -1.77
C ASP A 56 -23.67 4.05 -2.96
N GLY A 57 -24.14 2.82 -2.86
CA GLY A 57 -23.95 1.80 -3.90
C GLY A 57 -22.56 1.12 -3.90
N VAL A 58 -21.68 1.49 -2.97
CA VAL A 58 -20.32 0.95 -2.84
C VAL A 58 -20.26 -0.09 -1.74
N PRO A 59 -19.67 -1.30 -1.96
CA PRO A 59 -19.39 -2.26 -0.90
C PRO A 59 -18.41 -1.67 0.11
N VAL A 60 -18.75 -1.71 1.41
CA VAL A 60 -17.95 -1.07 2.47
C VAL A 60 -17.46 -2.01 3.55
N ILE A 61 -17.80 -3.30 3.44
CA ILE A 61 -17.31 -4.34 4.35
C ILE A 61 -15.93 -4.80 3.85
N SER A 62 -14.88 -4.54 4.60
CA SER A 62 -13.53 -4.99 4.21
C SER A 62 -13.36 -6.49 4.41
N PHE A 63 -12.65 -7.13 3.48
CA PHE A 63 -12.38 -8.56 3.53
C PHE A 63 -11.34 -8.91 4.60
N PRO A 64 -11.39 -10.12 5.17
CA PRO A 64 -10.38 -10.64 6.09
C PRO A 64 -9.15 -11.14 5.33
N PHE A 65 -7.98 -11.01 5.94
CA PHE A 65 -6.73 -11.59 5.43
C PHE A 65 -5.75 -11.86 6.57
N TYR A 66 -4.70 -12.61 6.26
CA TYR A 66 -3.67 -13.04 7.20
C TYR A 66 -2.31 -12.50 6.78
N ILE A 67 -1.47 -12.20 7.75
CA ILE A 67 -0.09 -11.75 7.56
C ILE A 67 0.82 -12.64 8.38
N ASP A 68 1.68 -13.41 7.69
CA ASP A 68 2.64 -14.33 8.27
C ASP A 68 4.07 -13.87 8.02
N GLU A 69 5.02 -14.51 8.70
CA GLU A 69 6.47 -14.31 8.52
C GLU A 69 6.88 -12.84 8.68
N ILE A 70 6.20 -12.12 9.60
CA ILE A 70 6.50 -10.72 9.90
C ILE A 70 7.89 -10.62 10.53
N ASP A 71 8.74 -9.72 10.02
CA ASP A 71 10.05 -9.44 10.61
C ASP A 71 9.90 -9.07 12.10
N PRO A 72 10.65 -9.72 13.00
CA PRO A 72 10.61 -9.41 14.44
C PRO A 72 10.93 -7.96 14.80
N ALA A 73 11.56 -7.20 13.89
CA ALA A 73 11.80 -5.77 14.08
C ALA A 73 10.59 -4.91 13.74
N ALA A 74 9.61 -5.42 12.99
CA ALA A 74 8.38 -4.70 12.67
C ALA A 74 7.57 -4.43 13.93
N ARG A 75 6.98 -3.23 14.02
CA ARG A 75 6.06 -2.81 15.07
C ARG A 75 4.77 -2.25 14.51
N TYR A 76 4.81 -1.78 13.27
CA TYR A 76 3.68 -1.17 12.58
C TYR A 76 3.52 -1.78 11.21
N LEU A 77 2.26 -1.93 10.79
CA LEU A 77 1.88 -2.37 9.46
C LEU A 77 1.18 -1.24 8.71
N HIS A 78 1.39 -1.25 7.41
CA HIS A 78 0.77 -0.32 6.47
C HIS A 78 0.38 -1.10 5.23
N TRP A 79 -0.70 -0.72 4.55
CA TRP A 79 -1.05 -1.39 3.29
C TRP A 79 -1.76 -0.48 2.32
N ALA A 80 -1.75 -0.92 1.07
CA ALA A 80 -2.58 -0.38 0.00
C ALA A 80 -3.26 -1.54 -0.74
N PHE A 81 -4.58 -1.48 -0.83
CA PHE A 81 -5.37 -2.35 -1.68
C PHE A 81 -5.77 -1.56 -2.92
N THR A 82 -5.37 -2.02 -4.10
CA THR A 82 -5.49 -1.27 -5.36
C THR A 82 -5.93 -2.18 -6.51
N ASP A 83 -6.43 -1.56 -7.57
CA ASP A 83 -6.86 -2.22 -8.81
C ASP A 83 -6.01 -1.70 -9.99
N PRO A 84 -4.92 -2.40 -10.37
CA PRO A 84 -4.13 -2.05 -11.53
C PRO A 84 -4.86 -2.31 -12.86
N ASP A 85 -5.81 -3.25 -12.90
CA ASP A 85 -6.59 -3.54 -14.10
C ASP A 85 -7.62 -2.45 -14.43
N SER A 86 -7.83 -1.50 -13.55
CA SER A 86 -8.61 -0.28 -13.82
C SER A 86 -7.91 0.70 -14.76
N ILE A 87 -6.58 0.58 -14.95
CA ILE A 87 -5.80 1.51 -15.80
C ILE A 87 -6.35 1.59 -17.23
N PRO A 88 -6.62 0.49 -17.94
CA PRO A 88 -7.22 0.56 -19.29
C PRO A 88 -8.66 1.12 -19.29
N VAL A 89 -9.37 1.05 -18.16
CA VAL A 89 -10.76 1.48 -18.04
C VAL A 89 -10.88 2.99 -17.80
N CYS A 90 -10.11 3.52 -16.83
CA CYS A 90 -10.25 4.91 -16.39
C CYS A 90 -8.97 5.76 -16.51
N GLY A 91 -7.85 5.15 -16.93
CA GLY A 91 -6.58 5.84 -17.16
C GLY A 91 -5.66 5.92 -15.93
N PHE A 92 -6.07 5.34 -14.78
CA PHE A 92 -5.28 5.30 -13.55
C PHE A 92 -5.60 4.05 -12.74
N GLU A 93 -4.67 3.66 -11.86
CA GLU A 93 -4.86 2.60 -10.89
C GLU A 93 -5.87 3.04 -9.82
N TRP A 94 -6.92 2.26 -9.58
CA TRP A 94 -7.94 2.61 -8.59
C TRP A 94 -7.48 2.23 -7.18
N ILE A 95 -7.53 3.19 -6.28
CA ILE A 95 -7.18 3.03 -4.87
C ILE A 95 -8.44 2.64 -4.10
N HIS A 96 -8.41 1.46 -3.46
CA HIS A 96 -9.54 0.88 -2.74
C HIS A 96 -9.44 1.04 -1.22
N TRP A 97 -8.25 0.84 -0.63
CA TRP A 97 -8.10 0.88 0.82
C TRP A 97 -6.64 1.06 1.27
N PRO A 98 -6.14 2.27 1.42
CA PRO A 98 -4.86 2.53 2.07
C PRO A 98 -5.02 2.65 3.58
N VAL A 99 -4.08 2.06 4.32
CA VAL A 99 -4.01 2.11 5.79
C VAL A 99 -2.57 2.36 6.22
N ALA A 100 -2.40 3.12 7.29
CA ALA A 100 -1.08 3.39 7.85
C ALA A 100 -1.09 3.36 9.38
N ASN A 101 0.07 2.98 9.93
CA ASN A 101 0.36 3.01 11.35
C ASN A 101 -0.52 2.08 12.21
N LEU A 102 -0.80 0.86 11.70
CA LEU A 102 -1.43 -0.17 12.51
C LEU A 102 -0.38 -0.79 13.45
N PRO A 103 -0.48 -0.60 14.79
CA PRO A 103 0.41 -1.29 15.73
C PRO A 103 0.13 -2.79 15.72
N ILE A 104 1.19 -3.61 15.57
CA ILE A 104 1.06 -5.07 15.51
C ILE A 104 0.52 -5.63 16.83
N ASP A 105 0.91 -5.03 17.96
CA ASP A 105 0.49 -5.45 19.30
C ASP A 105 -0.96 -5.07 19.65
N ALA A 106 -1.61 -4.24 18.83
CA ALA A 106 -3.03 -3.93 18.97
C ALA A 106 -3.94 -5.06 18.43
N LEU A 107 -3.37 -6.00 17.68
CA LEU A 107 -4.09 -7.16 17.13
C LEU A 107 -3.68 -8.42 17.91
N MET A 108 -4.66 -9.28 18.16
CA MET A 108 -4.38 -10.56 18.79
C MET A 108 -3.77 -11.50 17.75
N TYR A 109 -2.60 -12.08 18.09
CA TYR A 109 -2.10 -13.23 17.36
C TYR A 109 -3.00 -14.42 17.62
N ASP A 110 -3.34 -15.17 16.58
CA ASP A 110 -3.93 -16.49 16.79
C ASP A 110 -2.83 -17.46 17.27
N PHE A 111 -2.80 -17.67 18.58
CA PHE A 111 -1.83 -18.57 19.22
C PHE A 111 -1.95 -20.03 18.79
N ASN A 112 -3.02 -20.42 18.10
CA ASN A 112 -3.23 -21.78 17.63
C ASN A 112 -2.64 -22.04 16.25
N ASP A 113 -2.39 -20.98 15.49
CA ASP A 113 -1.71 -21.06 14.18
C ASP A 113 -0.46 -20.18 14.26
N SER A 114 0.62 -20.79 14.61
CA SER A 114 1.93 -20.36 14.94
C SER A 114 2.48 -19.09 14.24
N HIS A 115 1.83 -17.97 14.16
CA HIS A 115 2.39 -16.65 13.76
C HIS A 115 1.54 -15.81 12.79
N ALA A 116 0.32 -16.23 12.42
CA ALA A 116 -0.52 -15.44 11.53
C ALA A 116 -1.22 -14.31 12.28
N LEU A 117 -0.94 -13.08 11.90
CA LEU A 117 -1.72 -11.93 12.31
C LEU A 117 -2.99 -11.88 11.46
N GLN A 118 -4.15 -11.93 12.08
CA GLN A 118 -5.43 -11.86 11.37
C GLN A 118 -5.97 -10.44 11.31
N ILE A 119 -6.25 -9.94 10.11
CA ILE A 119 -7.09 -8.77 9.89
C ILE A 119 -8.54 -9.28 9.75
N PRO A 120 -9.46 -8.95 10.66
CA PRO A 120 -10.81 -9.50 10.64
C PRO A 120 -11.68 -8.86 9.55
N PRO A 121 -12.80 -9.49 9.17
CA PRO A 121 -13.78 -8.87 8.27
C PRO A 121 -14.33 -7.58 8.89
N ASP A 122 -14.71 -6.63 8.02
CA ASP A 122 -15.24 -5.32 8.42
C ASP A 122 -14.29 -4.44 9.26
N PHE A 123 -13.01 -4.75 9.21
CA PHE A 123 -11.99 -4.06 9.98
C PHE A 123 -11.92 -2.55 9.66
N SER A 124 -12.10 -2.18 8.40
CA SER A 124 -12.07 -0.78 7.97
C SER A 124 -13.07 0.11 8.70
N ARG A 125 -14.29 -0.38 8.95
CA ARG A 125 -15.31 0.39 9.66
C ARG A 125 -15.07 0.41 11.17
N GLN A 126 -14.48 -0.64 11.71
CA GLN A 126 -14.20 -0.80 13.14
C GLN A 126 -12.95 -0.06 13.60
N LEU A 127 -11.94 0.11 12.72
CA LEU A 127 -10.65 0.71 13.02
C LEU A 127 -10.71 2.01 13.83
N PRO A 128 -11.52 3.02 13.47
CA PRO A 128 -11.53 4.30 14.18
C PRO A 128 -11.92 4.19 15.66
N SER A 129 -12.70 3.17 16.02
CA SER A 129 -13.10 2.94 17.42
C SER A 129 -12.20 1.95 18.15
N MET A 130 -11.58 1.02 17.43
CA MET A 130 -10.71 -0.02 18.02
C MET A 130 -9.27 0.46 18.22
N ILE A 131 -8.71 1.12 17.21
CA ILE A 131 -7.29 1.51 17.16
C ILE A 131 -7.20 2.94 16.60
N PRO A 132 -7.48 3.98 17.41
CA PRO A 132 -7.59 5.36 16.95
C PRO A 132 -6.31 5.96 16.35
N GLU A 133 -5.13 5.42 16.69
CA GLU A 133 -3.84 5.81 16.14
C GLU A 133 -3.59 5.31 14.72
N THR A 134 -4.33 4.30 14.27
CA THR A 134 -4.28 3.80 12.89
C THR A 134 -5.11 4.71 11.99
N VAL A 135 -4.53 5.15 10.89
CA VAL A 135 -5.19 6.06 9.95
C VAL A 135 -5.47 5.38 8.61
N GLN A 136 -6.60 5.74 8.00
CA GLN A 136 -6.99 5.26 6.68
C GLN A 136 -6.88 6.40 5.67
N GLY A 137 -6.36 6.08 4.49
CA GLY A 137 -6.19 7.04 3.41
C GLY A 137 -7.43 7.17 2.52
N ARG A 138 -7.33 8.06 1.55
CA ARG A 138 -8.38 8.31 0.57
C ARG A 138 -8.36 7.25 -0.52
N THR A 139 -9.57 6.84 -0.89
CA THR A 139 -9.80 6.03 -2.09
C THR A 139 -9.89 6.91 -3.33
N SER A 140 -9.82 6.30 -4.52
CA SER A 140 -10.03 7.03 -5.80
C SER A 140 -11.40 7.69 -5.91
N ALA A 141 -12.39 7.23 -5.14
CA ALA A 141 -13.72 7.88 -5.07
C ALA A 141 -13.65 9.34 -4.58
N ALA A 142 -12.63 9.70 -3.79
CA ALA A 142 -12.40 11.06 -3.30
C ALA A 142 -11.78 11.98 -4.36
N SER A 143 -11.35 11.46 -5.50
CA SER A 143 -10.72 12.27 -6.55
C SER A 143 -11.69 13.27 -7.13
N LYS A 144 -11.16 14.40 -7.65
CA LYS A 144 -11.98 15.41 -8.34
C LYS A 144 -12.69 14.87 -9.58
N LEU A 145 -12.20 13.76 -10.16
CA LEU A 145 -12.80 13.12 -11.33
C LEU A 145 -14.04 12.31 -10.98
N VAL A 146 -14.10 11.75 -9.77
CA VAL A 146 -15.22 10.93 -9.26
C VAL A 146 -16.14 11.76 -8.38
N GLY A 147 -15.58 12.56 -7.47
CA GLY A 147 -16.30 13.61 -6.74
C GLY A 147 -17.12 13.13 -5.56
N SER A 148 -16.94 11.89 -5.05
CA SER A 148 -17.60 11.48 -3.82
C SER A 148 -17.09 12.27 -2.62
N THR A 149 -18.00 12.68 -1.74
CA THR A 149 -17.68 13.41 -0.50
C THR A 149 -18.00 12.62 0.76
N ASN A 150 -18.63 11.44 0.62
CA ASN A 150 -18.99 10.60 1.75
C ASN A 150 -17.75 9.93 2.37
N PRO A 151 -17.35 10.24 3.63
CA PRO A 151 -16.18 9.66 4.26
C PRO A 151 -16.23 8.12 4.39
N GLN A 152 -17.42 7.53 4.44
CA GLN A 152 -17.61 6.07 4.50
C GLN A 152 -17.12 5.38 3.22
N VAL A 153 -17.10 6.11 2.10
CA VAL A 153 -16.70 5.62 0.77
C VAL A 153 -15.31 6.12 0.40
N THR A 154 -14.97 7.35 0.82
CA THR A 154 -13.76 8.04 0.36
C THR A 154 -12.55 7.85 1.26
N MET A 155 -12.72 7.43 2.52
CA MET A 155 -11.64 7.29 3.50
C MET A 155 -11.71 5.97 4.27
N ARG A 156 -12.27 4.93 3.66
CA ARG A 156 -12.40 3.56 4.18
C ARG A 156 -12.30 2.57 3.04
N TYR A 157 -12.48 1.30 3.34
CA TYR A 157 -12.57 0.28 2.30
C TYR A 157 -13.67 0.60 1.29
N ASN A 158 -13.31 0.52 0.02
CA ASN A 158 -14.18 0.68 -1.14
C ASN A 158 -14.05 -0.62 -1.95
N GLY A 159 -15.04 -1.49 -1.90
CA GLY A 159 -14.95 -2.85 -2.45
C GLY A 159 -14.82 -2.90 -3.96
N PRO A 160 -14.28 -4.01 -4.51
CA PRO A 160 -14.18 -4.28 -5.93
C PRO A 160 -15.54 -4.19 -6.65
N GLN A 161 -15.55 -3.45 -7.77
CA GLN A 161 -16.71 -3.34 -8.67
C GLN A 161 -16.24 -3.21 -10.12
N PRO A 162 -15.50 -4.20 -10.67
CA PRO A 162 -14.96 -4.10 -12.03
C PRO A 162 -16.11 -3.98 -13.04
N PRO A 163 -16.03 -3.04 -14.02
CA PRO A 163 -17.16 -2.74 -14.90
C PRO A 163 -17.22 -3.58 -16.15
N ASP A 164 -16.11 -4.15 -16.61
CA ASP A 164 -15.97 -4.75 -17.94
C ASP A 164 -15.66 -6.25 -17.92
N LYS A 165 -14.75 -6.68 -17.07
CA LYS A 165 -14.32 -8.07 -16.89
C LYS A 165 -13.83 -8.28 -15.46
N ASP A 166 -13.49 -9.51 -15.09
CA ASP A 166 -12.81 -9.79 -13.83
C ASP A 166 -11.47 -9.04 -13.78
N HIS A 167 -11.17 -8.37 -12.65
CA HIS A 167 -9.92 -7.68 -12.39
C HIS A 167 -9.10 -8.40 -11.33
N ASP A 168 -7.77 -8.33 -11.42
CA ASP A 168 -6.86 -8.77 -10.37
C ASP A 168 -6.42 -7.56 -9.52
N TYR A 169 -6.81 -7.60 -8.27
CA TYR A 169 -6.50 -6.59 -7.27
C TYR A 169 -5.21 -6.97 -6.54
N SER A 170 -4.42 -5.98 -6.15
CA SER A 170 -3.23 -6.18 -5.33
C SER A 170 -3.42 -5.63 -3.92
N LEU A 171 -3.08 -6.43 -2.90
CA LEU A 171 -2.89 -5.99 -1.53
C LEU A 171 -1.41 -6.00 -1.22
N HIS A 172 -0.82 -4.82 -1.11
CA HIS A 172 0.58 -4.65 -0.75
C HIS A 172 0.68 -4.21 0.71
N VAL A 173 1.45 -4.93 1.52
CA VAL A 173 1.65 -4.69 2.95
C VAL A 173 3.12 -4.40 3.21
N TRP A 174 3.39 -3.43 4.10
CA TRP A 174 4.74 -3.05 4.56
C TRP A 174 4.81 -3.09 6.07
N GLY A 175 5.93 -3.57 6.60
CA GLY A 175 6.28 -3.50 8.01
C GLY A 175 7.29 -2.38 8.28
N THR A 176 7.16 -1.69 9.41
CA THR A 176 8.15 -0.72 9.87
C THR A 176 8.39 -0.84 11.37
N ALA A 177 9.61 -0.49 11.81
CA ALA A 177 9.97 -0.50 13.23
C ALA A 177 9.40 0.70 14.00
N LYS A 178 8.98 1.76 13.30
CA LYS A 178 8.43 3.00 13.87
C LYS A 178 7.22 3.44 13.05
N PRO A 179 6.29 4.20 13.64
CA PRO A 179 5.18 4.76 12.89
C PRO A 179 5.69 5.71 11.81
N LEU A 180 5.02 5.73 10.68
CA LEU A 180 5.28 6.69 9.60
C LEU A 180 4.83 8.08 10.03
N PRO A 181 5.71 9.10 9.99
CA PRO A 181 5.36 10.45 10.42
C PRO A 181 4.48 11.16 9.39
N GLY A 182 3.70 12.13 9.86
CA GLY A 182 2.98 13.09 9.01
C GLY A 182 1.70 12.55 8.35
N LEU A 183 1.38 11.27 8.49
CA LEU A 183 0.15 10.70 7.95
C LEU A 183 -1.02 10.92 8.92
N ASN A 184 -2.11 11.47 8.40
CA ASN A 184 -3.35 11.71 9.12
C ASN A 184 -4.51 11.00 8.45
N GLN A 185 -5.65 10.87 9.14
CA GLN A 185 -6.87 10.33 8.54
C GLN A 185 -7.20 11.06 7.23
N GLY A 186 -7.39 10.30 6.16
CA GLY A 186 -7.63 10.82 4.83
C GLY A 186 -6.36 11.25 4.07
N PHE A 187 -5.20 10.70 4.38
CA PHE A 187 -3.98 10.87 3.59
C PHE A 187 -4.17 10.31 2.16
N TRP A 188 -3.39 10.79 1.21
CA TRP A 188 -3.35 10.22 -0.13
C TRP A 188 -2.28 9.14 -0.26
N LEU A 189 -2.47 8.17 -1.14
CA LEU A 189 -1.55 7.04 -1.31
C LEU A 189 -0.10 7.48 -1.62
N ASN A 190 0.09 8.56 -2.38
CA ASN A 190 1.43 9.11 -2.62
C ASN A 190 2.12 9.60 -1.34
N GLU A 191 1.37 10.08 -0.34
CA GLU A 191 1.93 10.48 0.96
C GLU A 191 2.45 9.26 1.72
N LEU A 192 1.72 8.12 1.66
CA LEU A 192 2.21 6.84 2.20
C LEU A 192 3.51 6.41 1.51
N PHE A 193 3.59 6.47 0.19
CA PHE A 193 4.80 6.11 -0.55
C PHE A 193 5.98 7.05 -0.22
N HIS A 194 5.73 8.34 -0.04
CA HIS A 194 6.77 9.27 0.39
C HIS A 194 7.26 8.93 1.81
N ALA A 195 6.34 8.68 2.74
CA ALA A 195 6.69 8.32 4.11
C ALA A 195 7.49 7.00 4.16
N LEU A 196 7.11 5.98 3.39
CA LEU A 196 7.83 4.71 3.29
C LEU A 196 9.23 4.87 2.70
N ARG A 197 9.40 5.74 1.67
CA ARG A 197 10.71 6.03 1.06
C ARG A 197 11.63 6.77 2.03
N ASP A 198 11.07 7.68 2.83
CA ASP A 198 11.85 8.58 3.68
C ASP A 198 12.21 7.95 5.04
N VAL A 199 11.66 6.75 5.35
CA VAL A 199 12.09 5.98 6.54
C VAL A 199 13.19 4.99 6.14
N ASP A 200 14.28 4.99 6.93
CA ASP A 200 15.38 4.04 6.74
C ASP A 200 15.03 2.58 7.11
N HIS A 201 13.74 2.28 7.41
CA HIS A 201 13.35 1.10 8.18
C HIS A 201 12.04 0.45 7.73
N VAL A 202 11.83 0.26 6.44
CA VAL A 202 10.93 -0.82 5.97
C VAL A 202 11.60 -2.13 6.36
N THR A 203 11.01 -2.85 7.29
CA THR A 203 11.59 -4.11 7.84
C THR A 203 11.36 -5.26 6.89
N ASP A 204 10.17 -5.33 6.32
CA ASP A 204 9.70 -6.35 5.40
C ASP A 204 8.50 -5.84 4.59
N GLN A 205 8.11 -6.60 3.58
CA GLN A 205 6.95 -6.32 2.76
C GLN A 205 6.41 -7.62 2.16
N GLY A 206 5.14 -7.59 1.77
CA GLY A 206 4.50 -8.70 1.06
C GLY A 206 3.41 -8.21 0.12
N VAL A 207 3.05 -9.03 -0.85
CA VAL A 207 1.96 -8.74 -1.78
C VAL A 207 1.10 -9.99 -1.98
N MET A 208 -0.22 -9.78 -2.07
CA MET A 208 -1.20 -10.78 -2.45
C MET A 208 -2.04 -10.24 -3.59
N PHE A 209 -2.38 -11.11 -4.54
CA PHE A 209 -3.36 -10.82 -5.59
C PHE A 209 -4.66 -11.56 -5.34
N ILE A 210 -5.78 -10.92 -5.66
CA ILE A 210 -7.11 -11.48 -5.51
C ILE A 210 -8.02 -11.02 -6.64
N THR A 211 -8.77 -11.95 -7.22
CA THR A 211 -9.67 -11.64 -8.34
C THR A 211 -11.00 -11.10 -7.85
N GLY A 212 -11.42 -9.93 -8.35
CA GLY A 212 -12.78 -9.40 -8.22
C GLY A 212 -13.61 -9.70 -9.46
N LYS A 213 -14.83 -10.18 -9.27
CA LYS A 213 -15.76 -10.52 -10.35
C LYS A 213 -16.44 -9.29 -10.95
N ALA A 214 -16.63 -9.32 -12.29
CA ALA A 214 -17.34 -8.30 -13.04
C ALA A 214 -18.86 -8.28 -12.84
#